data_f0a5422c3390f9586c9bbd35c88360fb
#
_entry.id   f0a5422c3390f9586c9bbd35c88360fb
#
_cell.length_a   1.000
_cell.length_b   1.000
_cell.length_c   1.000
_cell.angle_alpha   90.00
_cell.angle_beta   90.00
_cell.angle_gamma   90.00
#
_symmetry.space_group_name_H-M   'P 1'
#
loop_
_entity.id
_entity.type
_entity.pdbx_description
1 polymer ?
#
loop_
_entity_poly.entity_id
_entity_poly.type
_entity_poly.pdbx_seq_one_letter_code
_entity_poly.pdbx_strand_id
1 'polypeptide(L)'
;MPPLWARWLLTILGFAALTVAIVVAIHAVNDSGASPSERSAALEANREGRIALEEDQAPHTSGLGSGAPTRVALQRAIAVDMHNLIRHGVLTGPLQGVRCAPAGSRDSGRQAFHCTARAAAIAYPFLGVADERARQLTWCKFDPPPVSEGPQEVPVSPRCRA
;
A
#
# COMPACT_ATOMS: atom_id res chain seq x y z
N MET A 1 -63.53 -12.77 -20.81
CA MET A 1 -62.19 -12.27 -21.14
C MET A 1 -62.10 -10.80 -20.69
N PRO A 2 -61.12 -10.38 -19.88
CA PRO A 2 -61.04 -8.99 -19.48
C PRO A 2 -60.76 -8.10 -20.69
N PRO A 3 -61.32 -6.90 -20.75
CA PRO A 3 -61.12 -5.99 -21.86
C PRO A 3 -59.66 -5.54 -21.96
N LEU A 4 -59.16 -5.27 -23.15
CA LEU A 4 -57.75 -4.95 -23.46
C LEU A 4 -57.20 -3.81 -22.59
N TRP A 5 -58.00 -2.80 -22.24
CA TRP A 5 -57.59 -1.68 -21.38
C TRP A 5 -57.28 -2.10 -19.93
N ALA A 6 -57.96 -3.12 -19.40
CA ALA A 6 -57.70 -3.63 -18.06
C ALA A 6 -56.33 -4.34 -17.96
N ARG A 7 -55.90 -4.98 -19.07
CA ARG A 7 -54.58 -5.62 -19.15
C ARG A 7 -53.46 -4.56 -19.16
N TRP A 8 -53.67 -3.46 -19.87
CA TRP A 8 -52.73 -2.35 -19.90
C TRP A 8 -52.59 -1.64 -18.53
N LEU A 9 -53.67 -1.43 -17.81
CA LEU A 9 -53.66 -0.86 -16.47
C LEU A 9 -52.89 -1.76 -15.47
N LEU A 10 -53.06 -3.08 -15.55
CA LEU A 10 -52.34 -4.00 -14.69
C LEU A 10 -50.84 -4.04 -14.98
N THR A 11 -50.42 -3.92 -16.23
CA THR A 11 -49.00 -3.82 -16.58
C THR A 11 -48.37 -2.51 -16.11
N ILE A 12 -49.04 -1.37 -16.26
CA ILE A 12 -48.55 -0.06 -15.79
C ILE A 12 -48.41 -0.05 -14.25
N LEU A 13 -49.44 -0.58 -13.54
CA LEU A 13 -49.38 -0.69 -12.08
C LEU A 13 -48.27 -1.61 -11.59
N GLY A 14 -48.03 -2.73 -12.29
CA GLY A 14 -46.92 -3.63 -11.99
C GLY A 14 -45.55 -2.98 -12.16
N PHE A 15 -45.36 -2.22 -13.24
CA PHE A 15 -44.11 -1.45 -13.46
C PHE A 15 -43.92 -0.35 -12.43
N ALA A 16 -44.94 0.39 -12.07
CA ALA A 16 -44.88 1.43 -11.05
C ALA A 16 -44.52 0.86 -9.66
N ALA A 17 -45.11 -0.28 -9.28
CA ALA A 17 -44.80 -0.96 -8.04
C ALA A 17 -43.33 -1.48 -8.02
N LEU A 18 -42.83 -2.01 -9.14
CA LEU A 18 -41.46 -2.51 -9.24
C LEU A 18 -40.43 -1.36 -9.13
N THR A 19 -40.71 -0.23 -9.82
CA THR A 19 -39.81 0.94 -9.75
C THR A 19 -39.75 1.53 -8.33
N VAL A 20 -40.88 1.63 -7.62
CA VAL A 20 -40.91 2.08 -6.24
C VAL A 20 -40.14 1.14 -5.33
N ALA A 21 -40.29 -0.20 -5.50
CA ALA A 21 -39.57 -1.19 -4.71
C ALA A 21 -38.04 -1.09 -4.92
N ILE A 22 -37.58 -0.88 -6.17
CA ILE A 22 -36.17 -0.70 -6.48
C ILE A 22 -35.60 0.59 -5.85
N VAL A 23 -36.34 1.70 -5.96
CA VAL A 23 -35.91 2.98 -5.37
C VAL A 23 -35.84 2.90 -3.84
N VAL A 24 -36.79 2.25 -3.18
CA VAL A 24 -36.77 2.01 -1.74
C VAL A 24 -35.61 1.10 -1.35
N ALA A 25 -35.32 0.05 -2.12
CA ALA A 25 -34.18 -0.84 -1.85
C ALA A 25 -32.85 -0.10 -2.00
N ILE A 26 -32.68 0.75 -3.03
CA ILE A 26 -31.48 1.57 -3.21
C ILE A 26 -31.31 2.58 -2.07
N HIS A 27 -32.42 3.20 -1.60
CA HIS A 27 -32.35 4.11 -0.45
C HIS A 27 -32.03 3.37 0.86
N ALA A 28 -32.62 2.19 1.09
CA ALA A 28 -32.31 1.38 2.25
C ALA A 28 -30.86 0.89 2.29
N VAL A 29 -30.25 0.61 1.12
CA VAL A 29 -28.83 0.25 1.03
C VAL A 29 -27.92 1.49 1.23
N ASN A 30 -28.32 2.65 0.73
CA ASN A 30 -27.58 3.91 0.94
C ASN A 30 -27.74 4.48 2.36
N ASP A 31 -28.90 4.28 3.01
CA ASP A 31 -29.16 4.72 4.39
C ASP A 31 -28.67 3.72 5.46
N SER A 32 -28.20 2.53 5.07
CA SER A 32 -27.40 1.66 5.95
C SER A 32 -26.00 2.25 6.20
N GLY A 33 -25.92 3.57 6.24
CA GLY A 33 -24.75 4.29 6.67
C GLY A 33 -24.30 3.76 8.02
N ALA A 34 -23.04 3.31 8.08
CA ALA A 34 -22.40 2.85 9.30
C ALA A 34 -22.79 3.75 10.49
N SER A 35 -23.17 3.14 11.59
CA SER A 35 -23.54 3.87 12.81
C SER A 35 -22.39 4.80 13.23
N PRO A 36 -22.63 5.88 13.96
CA PRO A 36 -21.56 6.77 14.43
C PRO A 36 -20.45 6.01 15.16
N SER A 37 -20.77 4.92 15.87
CA SER A 37 -19.80 4.04 16.52
C SER A 37 -18.96 3.23 15.53
N GLU A 38 -19.55 2.71 14.47
CA GLU A 38 -18.82 1.99 13.41
C GLU A 38 -17.90 2.92 12.62
N ARG A 39 -18.33 4.16 12.36
CA ARG A 39 -17.47 5.17 11.73
C ARG A 39 -16.28 5.55 12.61
N SER A 40 -16.51 5.74 13.92
CA SER A 40 -15.42 6.04 14.85
C SER A 40 -14.44 4.88 14.98
N ALA A 41 -14.92 3.64 15.02
CA ALA A 41 -14.08 2.45 15.04
C ALA A 41 -13.28 2.28 13.74
N ALA A 42 -13.88 2.54 12.59
CA ALA A 42 -13.19 2.51 11.29
C ALA A 42 -12.12 3.61 11.19
N LEU A 43 -12.39 4.81 11.72
CA LEU A 43 -11.41 5.91 11.76
C LEU A 43 -10.24 5.58 12.68
N GLU A 44 -10.48 4.95 13.83
CA GLU A 44 -9.43 4.53 14.75
C GLU A 44 -8.58 3.42 14.15
N ALA A 45 -9.20 2.39 13.55
CA ALA A 45 -8.49 1.32 12.84
C ALA A 45 -7.62 1.85 11.69
N ASN A 46 -8.13 2.82 10.92
CA ASN A 46 -7.36 3.50 9.87
C ASN A 46 -6.18 4.30 10.44
N ARG A 47 -6.37 4.94 11.59
CA ARG A 47 -5.30 5.68 12.27
C ARG A 47 -4.19 4.75 12.76
N GLU A 48 -4.56 3.64 13.42
CA GLU A 48 -3.61 2.62 13.87
C GLU A 48 -2.86 1.97 12.70
N GLY A 49 -3.58 1.61 11.64
CA GLY A 49 -2.99 1.07 10.41
C GLY A 49 -2.01 2.06 9.75
N ARG A 50 -2.32 3.35 9.78
CA ARG A 50 -1.44 4.40 9.25
C ARG A 50 -0.17 4.55 10.09
N ILE A 51 -0.27 4.55 11.42
CA ILE A 51 0.88 4.60 12.32
C ILE A 51 1.80 3.39 12.07
N ALA A 52 1.23 2.19 12.02
CA ALA A 52 1.99 0.97 11.75
C ALA A 52 2.69 1.01 10.38
N LEU A 53 2.03 1.57 9.36
CA LEU A 53 2.60 1.72 8.02
C LEU A 53 3.72 2.77 8.00
N GLU A 54 3.56 3.87 8.73
CA GLU A 54 4.60 4.91 8.89
C GLU A 54 5.83 4.35 9.62
N GLU A 55 5.66 3.55 10.66
CA GLU A 55 6.74 2.85 11.37
C GLU A 55 7.46 1.84 10.47
N ASP A 56 6.72 1.05 9.68
CA ASP A 56 7.27 0.07 8.75
C ASP A 56 8.01 0.73 7.57
N GLN A 57 7.69 1.98 7.26
CA GLN A 57 8.36 2.80 6.24
C GLN A 57 9.45 3.71 6.80
N ALA A 58 9.78 3.60 8.07
CA ALA A 58 10.85 4.39 8.68
C ALA A 58 12.19 4.19 7.93
N PRO A 59 13.00 5.26 7.77
CA PRO A 59 14.26 5.15 7.08
C PRO A 59 15.27 4.35 7.89
N HIS A 60 15.74 3.25 7.33
CA HIS A 60 16.87 2.48 7.82
C HIS A 60 18.16 3.07 7.27
N THR A 61 19.22 3.07 8.05
CA THR A 61 20.52 3.58 7.63
C THR A 61 21.64 2.62 7.97
N SER A 62 22.66 2.58 7.11
CA SER A 62 23.92 1.89 7.39
C SER A 62 25.09 2.63 6.76
N GLY A 63 26.31 2.36 7.24
CA GLY A 63 27.52 2.87 6.63
C GLY A 63 27.79 2.22 5.28
N LEU A 64 28.29 3.01 4.32
CA LEU A 64 28.82 2.51 3.06
C LEU A 64 30.24 1.98 3.32
N GLY A 65 30.41 0.67 3.36
CA GLY A 65 31.71 0.02 3.49
C GLY A 65 32.64 0.32 2.31
N SER A 66 33.94 0.15 2.51
CA SER A 66 34.93 0.28 1.45
C SER A 66 34.96 -0.99 0.55
N GLY A 67 35.06 -0.81 -0.75
CA GLY A 67 35.40 -1.86 -1.71
C GLY A 67 34.23 -2.56 -2.42
N ALA A 68 32.97 -2.44 -1.96
CA ALA A 68 31.84 -2.97 -2.69
C ALA A 68 31.16 -1.86 -3.56
N PRO A 69 30.70 -2.20 -4.79
CA PRO A 69 29.86 -1.28 -5.53
C PRO A 69 28.63 -0.85 -4.69
N THR A 70 28.28 0.42 -4.73
CA THR A 70 27.20 1.02 -3.94
C THR A 70 25.89 0.25 -4.00
N ARG A 71 25.51 -0.20 -5.22
CA ARG A 71 24.33 -1.06 -5.43
C ARG A 71 24.39 -2.35 -4.65
N VAL A 72 25.56 -3.02 -4.66
CA VAL A 72 25.73 -4.31 -3.96
C VAL A 72 25.70 -4.12 -2.44
N ALA A 73 26.29 -3.03 -1.96
CA ALA A 73 26.24 -2.67 -0.54
C ALA A 73 24.80 -2.43 -0.08
N LEU A 74 24.00 -1.70 -0.86
CA LEU A 74 22.58 -1.48 -0.57
C LEU A 74 21.77 -2.79 -0.59
N GLN A 75 21.99 -3.66 -1.59
CA GLN A 75 21.34 -4.98 -1.63
C GLN A 75 21.64 -5.82 -0.39
N ARG A 76 22.88 -5.80 0.08
CA ARG A 76 23.27 -6.51 1.32
C ARG A 76 22.61 -5.91 2.56
N ALA A 77 22.57 -4.60 2.66
CA ALA A 77 21.94 -3.91 3.78
C ALA A 77 20.44 -4.27 3.88
N ILE A 78 19.70 -4.18 2.77
CA ILE A 78 18.30 -4.59 2.72
C ILE A 78 18.15 -6.10 3.02
N ALA A 79 19.05 -6.95 2.51
CA ALA A 79 18.97 -8.38 2.78
C ALA A 79 19.15 -8.71 4.26
N VAL A 80 20.06 -8.03 4.97
CA VAL A 80 20.26 -8.18 6.41
C VAL A 80 19.00 -7.78 7.17
N ASP A 81 18.38 -6.66 6.80
CA ASP A 81 17.15 -6.17 7.38
C ASP A 81 16.00 -7.18 7.18
N MET A 82 15.80 -7.65 5.95
CA MET A 82 14.81 -8.67 5.63
C MET A 82 15.03 -9.98 6.40
N HIS A 83 16.29 -10.42 6.56
CA HIS A 83 16.60 -11.61 7.36
C HIS A 83 16.25 -11.41 8.84
N ASN A 84 16.45 -10.22 9.38
CA ASN A 84 16.07 -9.91 10.75
C ASN A 84 14.54 -9.96 10.91
N LEU A 85 13.77 -9.34 10.01
CA LEU A 85 12.31 -9.37 10.04
C LEU A 85 11.74 -10.80 9.92
N ILE A 86 12.33 -11.64 9.05
CA ILE A 86 11.95 -13.05 8.92
C ILE A 86 12.27 -13.82 10.21
N ARG A 87 13.45 -13.62 10.78
CA ARG A 87 13.88 -14.31 12.01
C ARG A 87 13.01 -13.96 13.21
N HIS A 88 12.49 -12.72 13.27
CA HIS A 88 11.58 -12.28 14.33
C HIS A 88 10.10 -12.59 14.02
N GLY A 89 9.81 -13.29 12.92
CA GLY A 89 8.45 -13.70 12.57
C GLY A 89 7.57 -12.57 12.03
N VAL A 90 8.16 -11.40 11.74
CA VAL A 90 7.43 -10.26 11.15
C VAL A 90 7.09 -10.52 9.68
N LEU A 91 7.99 -11.19 8.96
CA LEU A 91 7.81 -11.57 7.56
C LEU A 91 7.93 -13.07 7.38
N THR A 92 7.23 -13.60 6.37
CA THR A 92 7.35 -15.02 5.97
C THR A 92 8.56 -15.20 5.08
N GLY A 93 9.43 -16.19 5.41
CA GLY A 93 10.63 -16.53 4.64
C GLY A 93 10.47 -17.79 3.80
N PRO A 94 11.54 -18.25 3.16
CA PRO A 94 12.90 -17.72 3.17
C PRO A 94 13.09 -16.52 2.24
N LEU A 95 14.14 -15.69 2.49
CA LEU A 95 14.58 -14.65 1.56
C LEU A 95 15.22 -15.29 0.33
N GLN A 96 14.70 -14.98 -0.84
CA GLN A 96 15.20 -15.48 -2.13
C GLN A 96 16.28 -14.57 -2.74
N GLY A 97 16.26 -13.28 -2.38
CA GLY A 97 17.25 -12.31 -2.81
C GLY A 97 16.72 -10.88 -2.87
N VAL A 98 17.66 -9.96 -3.07
CA VAL A 98 17.40 -8.52 -3.23
C VAL A 98 18.00 -8.05 -4.54
N ARG A 99 17.24 -7.31 -5.34
CA ARG A 99 17.69 -6.70 -6.58
C ARG A 99 17.44 -5.20 -6.53
N CYS A 100 18.47 -4.40 -6.87
CA CYS A 100 18.36 -2.95 -6.96
C CYS A 100 18.72 -2.49 -8.36
N ALA A 101 17.98 -1.52 -8.88
CA ALA A 101 18.28 -0.80 -10.12
C ALA A 101 18.43 0.69 -9.81
N PRO A 102 19.38 1.39 -10.45
CA PRO A 102 19.48 2.84 -10.32
C PRO A 102 18.17 3.52 -10.73
N ALA A 103 17.75 4.53 -9.98
CA ALA A 103 16.60 5.37 -10.26
C ALA A 103 17.10 6.79 -10.55
N GLY A 104 16.85 7.28 -11.74
CA GLY A 104 17.30 8.60 -12.17
C GLY A 104 18.82 8.74 -12.36
N SER A 105 19.26 9.97 -12.53
CA SER A 105 20.68 10.33 -12.65
C SER A 105 21.32 10.46 -11.26
N ARG A 106 22.63 10.22 -11.22
CA ARG A 106 23.41 10.52 -10.00
C ARG A 106 23.53 12.05 -9.87
N ASP A 107 23.15 12.57 -8.73
CA ASP A 107 23.31 13.98 -8.41
C ASP A 107 24.16 14.17 -7.15
N SER A 108 25.12 15.08 -7.25
CA SER A 108 25.95 15.54 -6.11
C SER A 108 26.56 14.43 -5.23
N GLY A 109 26.85 13.26 -5.82
CA GLY A 109 27.37 12.09 -5.07
C GLY A 109 26.29 11.24 -4.42
N ARG A 110 25.01 11.56 -4.64
CA ARG A 110 23.85 10.75 -4.23
C ARG A 110 23.30 10.00 -5.43
N GLN A 111 22.96 8.73 -5.20
CA GLN A 111 22.34 7.87 -6.21
C GLN A 111 21.11 7.21 -5.58
N ALA A 112 19.96 7.40 -6.25
CA ALA A 112 18.74 6.70 -5.90
C ALA A 112 18.69 5.30 -6.52
N PHE A 113 17.96 4.41 -5.87
CA PHE A 113 17.73 3.03 -6.30
C PHE A 113 16.30 2.62 -6.02
N HIS A 114 15.72 1.89 -6.98
CA HIS A 114 14.54 1.07 -6.75
C HIS A 114 15.00 -0.36 -6.47
N CYS A 115 14.62 -0.89 -5.33
CA CYS A 115 15.01 -2.23 -4.93
C CYS A 115 13.76 -3.10 -4.74
N THR A 116 13.93 -4.40 -4.97
CA THR A 116 12.90 -5.40 -4.68
C THR A 116 13.54 -6.56 -3.93
N ALA A 117 13.06 -6.84 -2.73
CA ALA A 117 13.37 -8.05 -2.00
C ALA A 117 12.27 -9.08 -2.24
N ARG A 118 12.63 -10.34 -2.43
CA ARG A 118 11.67 -11.44 -2.56
C ARG A 118 11.82 -12.39 -1.38
N ALA A 119 10.74 -12.59 -0.63
CA ALA A 119 10.67 -13.57 0.45
C ALA A 119 9.41 -14.43 0.27
N ALA A 120 9.56 -15.73 0.37
CA ALA A 120 8.53 -16.69 -0.02
C ALA A 120 7.99 -16.37 -1.44
N ALA A 121 6.68 -16.16 -1.60
CA ALA A 121 6.06 -15.78 -2.88
C ALA A 121 5.81 -14.26 -3.03
N ILE A 122 6.29 -13.44 -2.06
CA ILE A 122 5.96 -12.01 -1.96
C ILE A 122 7.16 -11.17 -2.39
N ALA A 123 6.90 -10.12 -3.15
CA ALA A 123 7.87 -9.11 -3.53
C ALA A 123 7.65 -7.84 -2.68
N TYR A 124 8.68 -7.42 -1.98
CA TYR A 124 8.68 -6.22 -1.14
C TYR A 124 9.48 -5.12 -1.84
N PRO A 125 8.86 -4.02 -2.25
CA PRO A 125 9.55 -2.90 -2.85
C PRO A 125 10.22 -2.02 -1.81
N PHE A 126 11.39 -1.47 -2.16
CA PHE A 126 12.15 -0.53 -1.36
C PHE A 126 12.63 0.64 -2.22
N LEU A 127 12.70 1.80 -1.62
CA LEU A 127 13.45 2.94 -2.13
C LEU A 127 14.76 3.02 -1.37
N GLY A 128 15.85 3.27 -2.05
CA GLY A 128 17.16 3.40 -1.43
C GLY A 128 17.95 4.57 -2.00
N VAL A 129 18.76 5.18 -1.16
CA VAL A 129 19.69 6.24 -1.54
C VAL A 129 21.06 5.88 -1.02
N ALA A 130 22.06 5.96 -1.88
CA ALA A 130 23.45 5.91 -1.48
C ALA A 130 24.05 7.31 -1.58
N ASP A 131 24.58 7.79 -0.48
CA ASP A 131 25.35 9.05 -0.38
C ASP A 131 26.83 8.70 -0.23
N GLU A 132 27.58 8.88 -1.30
CA GLU A 132 29.03 8.57 -1.33
C GLU A 132 29.84 9.57 -0.49
N ARG A 133 29.38 10.83 -0.40
CA ARG A 133 30.06 11.85 0.39
C ARG A 133 29.89 11.60 1.88
N ALA A 134 28.65 11.32 2.31
CA ALA A 134 28.34 10.96 3.69
C ALA A 134 28.76 9.53 4.04
N ARG A 135 29.15 8.73 3.06
CA ARG A 135 29.41 7.28 3.18
C ARG A 135 28.25 6.53 3.85
N GLN A 136 27.04 6.86 3.45
CA GLN A 136 25.81 6.35 4.05
C GLN A 136 24.89 5.73 3.01
N LEU A 137 24.25 4.63 3.42
CA LEU A 137 23.13 4.01 2.73
C LEU A 137 21.88 4.29 3.54
N THR A 138 20.79 4.65 2.85
CA THR A 138 19.47 4.82 3.46
C THR A 138 18.46 4.06 2.63
N TRP A 139 17.54 3.33 3.24
CA TRP A 139 16.45 2.65 2.54
C TRP A 139 15.17 2.69 3.34
N CYS A 140 14.05 2.70 2.62
CA CYS A 140 12.71 2.60 3.17
C CYS A 140 11.96 1.50 2.44
N LYS A 141 11.20 0.68 3.17
CA LYS A 141 10.21 -0.17 2.56
C LYS A 141 9.10 0.70 1.96
N PHE A 142 8.67 0.36 0.78
CA PHE A 142 7.60 1.06 0.08
C PHE A 142 6.47 0.07 -0.15
N ASP A 143 5.46 0.08 0.72
CA ASP A 143 4.23 -0.65 0.49
C ASP A 143 3.18 0.32 -0.06
N PRO A 144 2.60 0.01 -1.23
CA PRO A 144 1.39 0.71 -1.63
C PRO A 144 0.32 0.44 -0.58
N PRO A 145 -0.43 1.45 -0.14
CA PRO A 145 -1.51 1.24 0.81
C PRO A 145 -2.48 0.19 0.27
N PRO A 146 -3.03 -0.68 1.13
CA PRO A 146 -4.08 -1.59 0.72
C PRO A 146 -5.20 -0.76 0.08
N VAL A 147 -5.72 -1.23 -1.05
CA VAL A 147 -6.78 -0.56 -1.82
C VAL A 147 -8.07 -0.60 -0.98
N SER A 148 -8.19 0.28 -0.01
CA SER A 148 -9.39 0.53 0.76
C SER A 148 -9.69 2.02 0.69
N GLU A 149 -10.70 2.34 -0.09
CA GLU A 149 -11.48 3.58 -0.10
C GLU A 149 -10.72 4.88 0.23
N GLY A 150 -9.97 5.38 -0.75
CA GLY A 150 -9.38 6.72 -0.74
C GLY A 150 -7.86 6.71 -0.85
N PRO A 151 -7.27 7.72 -1.53
CA PRO A 151 -5.84 7.80 -1.73
C PRO A 151 -5.15 8.23 -0.43
N GLN A 152 -4.85 7.28 0.44
CA GLN A 152 -3.96 7.51 1.56
C GLN A 152 -2.58 6.97 1.20
N GLU A 153 -1.90 7.65 0.29
CA GLU A 153 -0.46 7.46 0.14
C GLU A 153 0.22 7.96 1.41
N VAL A 154 0.77 7.04 2.19
CA VAL A 154 1.69 7.43 3.24
C VAL A 154 2.97 7.90 2.55
N PRO A 155 3.35 9.17 2.69
CA PRO A 155 4.49 9.70 1.97
C PRO A 155 5.78 9.06 2.50
N VAL A 156 6.51 8.39 1.61
CA VAL A 156 7.82 7.84 1.92
C VAL A 156 8.76 8.96 2.38
N SER A 157 9.55 8.71 3.41
CA SER A 157 10.50 9.68 3.97
C SER A 157 11.36 10.36 2.87
N PRO A 158 11.55 11.68 2.92
CA PRO A 158 12.44 12.40 2.01
C PRO A 158 13.88 11.85 2.01
N ARG A 159 14.31 11.19 3.09
CA ARG A 159 15.64 10.56 3.20
C ARG A 159 15.80 9.39 2.23
N CYS A 160 14.73 8.75 1.81
CA CYS A 160 14.73 7.64 0.85
C CYS A 160 14.47 8.09 -0.60
N ARG A 161 14.32 9.40 -0.81
CA ARG A 161 14.23 10.01 -2.13
C ARG A 161 15.53 10.79 -2.40
N ALA A 162 16.06 10.68 -3.61
CA ALA A 162 17.20 11.49 -4.06
C ALA A 162 16.69 12.72 -4.81
#